data_ca6fa2dff9f0ecfb3008b40f2af1d12c
#
_entry.id   ca6fa2dff9f0ecfb3008b40f2af1d12c
#
_cell.length_a   1.000
_cell.length_b   1.000
_cell.length_c   1.000
_cell.angle_alpha   90.00
_cell.angle_beta   90.00
_cell.angle_gamma   90.00
#
_symmetry.space_group_name_H-M   'P 1'
#
loop_
_entity.id
_entity.type
_entity.pdbx_description
1 polymer ?
#
loop_
_entity_poly.entity_id
_entity_poly.type
_entity_poly.pdbx_seq_one_letter_code
_entity_poly.pdbx_strand_id
1 'polypeptide(L)'
;MYFLECDDEWNHIHSEDLWVYNKLFLSRCLGYTCGPVGTTVPKPDFYIVRPSFNLLGMSRFARIEWIEKTTDDFHPSEFWCEIFVGEHLSVDFHHEKQELVILGTRDEKNPIYKWSKWEKIDKKVEFPDILKNLKKNYEWINCEFI
;
A
#
# COMPACT_ATOMS: atom_id res chain seq x y z
N MET A 1 -17.66 3.71 -16.18
CA MET A 1 -18.14 2.93 -15.02
C MET A 1 -17.09 3.18 -13.92
N TYR A 2 -17.46 3.92 -12.87
CA TYR A 2 -16.57 4.15 -11.73
C TYR A 2 -16.85 3.02 -10.74
N PHE A 3 -15.90 2.13 -10.54
CA PHE A 3 -15.92 1.21 -9.41
C PHE A 3 -15.53 2.01 -8.18
N LEU A 4 -16.48 2.23 -7.29
CA LEU A 4 -16.23 2.66 -5.92
C LEU A 4 -15.85 1.39 -5.13
N GLU A 5 -14.57 1.06 -5.11
CA GLU A 5 -14.04 -0.15 -4.46
C GLU A 5 -14.17 -0.12 -2.93
N CYS A 6 -14.54 1.01 -2.33
CA CYS A 6 -14.27 1.20 -0.92
C CYS A 6 -15.43 0.91 0.02
N ASP A 7 -16.66 1.21 -0.38
CA ASP A 7 -17.76 1.20 0.59
C ASP A 7 -18.29 -0.21 0.86
N ASP A 8 -18.25 -1.10 -0.14
CA ASP A 8 -18.77 -2.45 0.01
C ASP A 8 -17.77 -3.39 0.72
N GLU A 9 -16.46 -3.25 0.45
CA GLU A 9 -15.43 -4.09 1.09
C GLU A 9 -15.33 -3.84 2.59
N TRP A 10 -15.42 -2.59 3.04
CA TRP A 10 -15.38 -2.24 4.46
C TRP A 10 -16.50 -2.86 5.27
N ASN A 11 -17.66 -3.08 4.67
CA ASN A 11 -18.79 -3.71 5.32
C ASN A 11 -18.60 -5.22 5.55
N HIS A 12 -17.67 -5.84 4.84
CA HIS A 12 -17.40 -7.27 4.90
C HIS A 12 -16.17 -7.62 5.74
N ILE A 13 -15.45 -6.61 6.24
CA ILE A 13 -14.24 -6.83 7.04
C ILE A 13 -14.56 -6.79 8.52
N HIS A 14 -14.03 -7.74 9.25
CA HIS A 14 -14.08 -7.74 10.70
C HIS A 14 -13.39 -6.50 11.26
N SER A 15 -13.99 -5.83 12.24
CA SER A 15 -13.46 -4.59 12.81
C SER A 15 -12.03 -4.72 13.36
N GLU A 16 -11.66 -5.88 13.83
CA GLU A 16 -10.32 -6.23 14.30
C GLU A 16 -9.27 -6.28 13.21
N ASP A 17 -9.69 -6.46 11.94
CA ASP A 17 -8.82 -6.59 10.78
C ASP A 17 -8.70 -5.29 9.96
N LEU A 18 -9.43 -4.23 10.32
CA LEU A 18 -9.40 -2.93 9.64
C LEU A 18 -8.01 -2.28 9.60
N TRP A 19 -7.10 -2.73 10.44
CA TRP A 19 -5.73 -2.23 10.48
C TRP A 19 -4.96 -2.44 9.17
N VAL A 20 -5.31 -3.43 8.36
CA VAL A 20 -4.67 -3.67 7.04
C VAL A 20 -4.85 -2.51 6.07
N TYR A 21 -5.91 -1.72 6.24
CA TYR A 21 -6.14 -0.52 5.45
C TYR A 21 -5.42 0.72 5.99
N ASN A 22 -4.94 0.69 7.22
CA ASN A 22 -4.11 1.74 7.76
C ASN A 22 -2.67 1.56 7.28
N LYS A 23 -2.33 2.22 6.19
CA LYS A 23 -1.03 2.10 5.53
C LYS A 23 0.14 2.55 6.41
N LEU A 24 -0.05 3.54 7.27
CA LEU A 24 0.97 3.94 8.23
C LEU A 24 1.21 2.82 9.26
N PHE A 25 0.14 2.25 9.81
CA PHE A 25 0.25 1.16 10.78
C PHE A 25 0.90 -0.07 10.14
N LEU A 26 0.44 -0.47 8.94
CA LEU A 26 1.00 -1.60 8.19
C LEU A 26 2.49 -1.39 7.89
N SER A 27 2.89 -0.20 7.43
CA SER A 27 4.30 0.14 7.18
C SER A 27 5.16 0.00 8.42
N ARG A 28 4.66 0.42 9.58
CA ARG A 28 5.35 0.24 10.87
C ARG A 28 5.49 -1.22 11.26
N CYS A 29 4.43 -2.02 11.10
CA CYS A 29 4.48 -3.46 11.38
C CYS A 29 5.48 -4.20 10.49
N LEU A 30 5.70 -3.71 9.26
CA LEU A 30 6.69 -4.23 8.32
C LEU A 30 8.10 -3.68 8.57
N GLY A 31 8.29 -2.80 9.55
CA GLY A 31 9.58 -2.23 9.91
C GLY A 31 10.10 -1.16 8.95
N TYR A 32 9.23 -0.57 8.14
CA TYR A 32 9.61 0.49 7.20
C TYR A 32 9.87 1.81 7.90
N THR A 33 10.81 2.59 7.33
CA THR A 33 11.08 3.96 7.78
C THR A 33 9.92 4.87 7.38
N CYS A 34 9.05 5.19 8.34
CA CYS A 34 7.85 5.98 8.10
C CYS A 34 7.40 6.72 9.36
N GLY A 35 6.57 7.73 9.18
CA GLY A 35 5.98 8.47 10.28
C GLY A 35 4.76 9.30 9.86
N PRO A 36 3.89 9.66 10.81
CA PRO A 36 2.78 10.56 10.54
C PRO A 36 3.29 11.97 10.22
N VAL A 37 2.43 12.76 9.62
CA VAL A 37 2.65 14.21 9.47
C VAL A 37 2.92 14.85 10.83
N GLY A 38 3.75 15.89 10.87
CA GLY A 38 4.22 16.53 12.09
C GLY A 38 5.43 15.85 12.76
N THR A 39 5.95 14.78 12.18
CA THR A 39 7.15 14.11 12.69
C THR A 39 8.39 14.44 11.87
N THR A 40 9.56 14.28 12.50
CA THR A 40 10.86 14.51 11.88
C THR A 40 11.27 13.28 11.07
N VAL A 41 11.76 13.50 9.84
CA VAL A 41 12.40 12.44 9.05
C VAL A 41 13.82 12.15 9.56
N PRO A 42 14.34 10.93 9.40
CA PRO A 42 15.67 10.56 9.91
C PRO A 42 16.81 11.30 9.20
N LYS A 43 16.63 11.68 7.95
CA LYS A 43 17.57 12.48 7.13
C LYS A 43 16.81 13.25 6.05
N PRO A 44 17.39 14.35 5.53
CA PRO A 44 16.86 14.99 4.32
C PRO A 44 16.90 14.01 3.14
N ASP A 45 15.74 13.75 2.53
CA ASP A 45 15.63 12.83 1.38
C ASP A 45 14.28 12.99 0.68
N PHE A 46 14.10 12.27 -0.43
CA PHE A 46 12.79 12.09 -1.04
C PHE A 46 12.02 10.98 -0.33
N TYR A 47 10.77 11.24 -0.03
CA TYR A 47 9.84 10.30 0.60
C TYR A 47 8.54 10.21 -0.19
N ILE A 48 7.86 9.07 -0.09
CA ILE A 48 6.47 8.99 -0.52
C ILE A 48 5.58 9.57 0.57
N VAL A 49 4.75 10.55 0.19
CA VAL A 49 3.71 11.13 1.04
C VAL A 49 2.36 10.72 0.49
N ARG A 50 1.50 10.18 1.33
CA ARG A 50 0.18 9.68 0.94
C ARG A 50 -0.78 9.59 2.13
N PRO A 51 -2.10 9.51 1.88
CA PRO A 51 -3.09 9.28 2.93
C PRO A 51 -2.84 7.96 3.68
N SER A 52 -3.02 7.98 5.00
CA SER A 52 -2.90 6.78 5.86
C SER A 52 -3.98 5.75 5.54
N PHE A 53 -5.17 6.21 5.16
CA PHE A 53 -6.25 5.37 4.66
C PHE A 53 -6.53 5.71 3.20
N ASN A 54 -6.65 4.69 2.38
CA ASN A 54 -6.90 4.87 0.95
C ASN A 54 -8.37 4.59 0.63
N LEU A 55 -9.21 5.57 0.84
CA LEU A 55 -10.66 5.47 0.66
C LEU A 55 -11.11 5.27 -0.79
N LEU A 56 -10.25 5.54 -1.77
CA LEU A 56 -10.59 5.47 -3.19
C LEU A 56 -9.74 4.46 -3.98
N GLY A 57 -9.05 3.56 -3.31
CA GLY A 57 -8.15 2.59 -3.95
C GLY A 57 -6.91 3.23 -4.61
N MET A 58 -6.07 2.42 -5.26
CA MET A 58 -4.99 2.79 -6.19
C MET A 58 -3.98 3.82 -5.69
N SER A 59 -3.77 3.95 -4.38
CA SER A 59 -2.83 4.93 -3.79
C SER A 59 -3.04 6.38 -4.27
N ARG A 60 -4.28 6.76 -4.55
CA ARG A 60 -4.64 8.11 -4.97
C ARG A 60 -4.04 9.15 -4.02
N PHE A 61 -3.58 10.27 -4.58
CA PHE A 61 -2.88 11.35 -3.87
C PHE A 61 -1.47 11.00 -3.35
N ALA A 62 -0.94 9.80 -3.60
CA ALA A 62 0.45 9.51 -3.33
C ALA A 62 1.34 10.40 -4.22
N ARG A 63 2.38 10.97 -3.63
CA ARG A 63 3.37 11.81 -4.32
C ARG A 63 4.75 11.61 -3.72
N ILE A 64 5.78 12.01 -4.45
CA ILE A 64 7.16 12.04 -3.96
C ILE A 64 7.48 13.49 -3.58
N GLU A 65 7.92 13.70 -2.35
CA GLU A 65 8.28 15.01 -1.80
C GLU A 65 9.67 14.98 -1.20
N TRP A 66 10.43 16.07 -1.41
CA TRP A 66 11.65 16.32 -0.66
C TRP A 66 11.29 16.81 0.73
N ILE A 67 11.74 16.10 1.74
CA ILE A 67 11.53 16.48 3.15
C ILE A 67 12.88 16.74 3.78
N GLU A 68 13.12 17.97 4.18
CA GLU A 68 14.39 18.36 4.80
C GLU A 68 14.45 17.96 6.28
N LYS A 69 13.35 18.16 7.03
CA LYS A 69 13.32 17.91 8.46
C LYS A 69 11.95 17.46 8.98
N THR A 70 10.93 18.27 8.78
CA THR A 70 9.59 18.04 9.34
C THR A 70 8.53 18.05 8.24
N THR A 71 7.35 17.54 8.57
CA THR A 71 6.21 17.42 7.67
C THR A 71 5.00 18.21 8.14
N ASP A 72 5.24 19.30 8.86
CA ASP A 72 4.19 20.10 9.51
C ASP A 72 3.19 20.72 8.51
N ASP A 73 3.63 20.97 7.27
CA ASP A 73 2.83 21.60 6.22
C ASP A 73 1.95 20.62 5.41
N PHE A 74 2.03 19.30 5.71
CA PHE A 74 1.25 18.31 4.99
C PHE A 74 -0.12 18.11 5.63
N HIS A 75 -1.02 17.45 4.88
CA HIS A 75 -2.39 17.21 5.35
C HIS A 75 -2.39 16.24 6.56
N PRO A 76 -3.17 16.52 7.63
CA PRO A 76 -3.14 15.71 8.87
C PRO A 76 -3.44 14.21 8.69
N SER A 77 -4.15 13.81 7.63
CA SER A 77 -4.42 12.42 7.34
C SER A 77 -3.31 11.69 6.57
N GLU A 78 -2.23 12.41 6.22
CA GLU A 78 -1.10 11.86 5.46
C GLU A 78 -0.03 11.28 6.37
N PHE A 79 0.84 10.50 5.77
CA PHE A 79 2.08 10.03 6.36
C PHE A 79 3.17 10.00 5.31
N TRP A 80 4.41 10.04 5.75
CA TRP A 80 5.59 9.85 4.91
C TRP A 80 6.17 8.46 5.11
N CYS A 81 6.75 7.90 4.06
CA CYS A 81 7.43 6.60 4.07
C CYS A 81 8.62 6.63 3.10
N GLU A 82 9.62 5.82 3.37
CA GLU A 82 10.73 5.61 2.44
C GLU A 82 10.25 5.14 1.08
N ILE A 83 11.04 5.45 0.04
CA ILE A 83 10.73 5.05 -1.34
C ILE A 83 11.28 3.63 -1.56
N PHE A 84 10.40 2.72 -1.96
CA PHE A 84 10.80 1.40 -2.43
C PHE A 84 11.01 1.43 -3.93
N VAL A 85 12.07 0.76 -4.37
CA VAL A 85 12.42 0.60 -5.79
C VAL A 85 12.40 -0.88 -6.11
N GLY A 86 11.54 -1.27 -7.04
CA GLY A 86 11.39 -2.67 -7.42
C GLY A 86 10.25 -2.90 -8.40
N GLU A 87 9.99 -4.17 -8.64
CA GLU A 87 8.82 -4.59 -9.41
C GLU A 87 7.57 -4.46 -8.55
N HIS A 88 6.54 -3.82 -9.06
CA HIS A 88 5.26 -3.77 -8.38
C HIS A 88 4.41 -4.98 -8.75
N LEU A 89 4.10 -5.78 -7.76
CA LEU A 89 3.31 -6.99 -7.93
C LEU A 89 1.98 -6.87 -7.20
N SER A 90 0.91 -7.31 -7.84
CA SER A 90 -0.36 -7.61 -7.18
C SER A 90 -0.54 -9.13 -7.17
N VAL A 91 -0.76 -9.71 -6.01
CA VAL A 91 -0.79 -11.16 -5.80
C VAL A 91 -2.07 -11.56 -5.10
N ASP A 92 -2.81 -12.47 -5.73
CA ASP A 92 -3.99 -13.07 -5.12
C ASP A 92 -3.62 -14.38 -4.44
N PHE A 93 -4.01 -14.52 -3.20
CA PHE A 93 -3.88 -15.73 -2.41
C PHE A 93 -5.25 -16.31 -2.05
N HIS A 94 -5.39 -17.60 -2.25
CA HIS A 94 -6.52 -18.39 -1.80
C HIS A 94 -6.04 -19.38 -0.71
N HIS A 95 -6.48 -19.19 0.53
CA HIS A 95 -6.00 -19.97 1.68
C HIS A 95 -4.46 -20.05 1.77
N GLU A 96 -3.76 -18.91 1.65
CA GLU A 96 -2.29 -18.78 1.63
C GLU A 96 -1.61 -19.32 0.35
N LYS A 97 -2.32 -19.98 -0.53
CA LYS A 97 -1.76 -20.46 -1.78
C LYS A 97 -1.85 -19.37 -2.84
N GLN A 98 -0.72 -19.06 -3.45
CA GLN A 98 -0.67 -18.14 -4.57
C GLN A 98 -1.48 -18.68 -5.76
N GLU A 99 -2.42 -17.89 -6.26
CA GLU A 99 -3.23 -18.22 -7.43
C GLU A 99 -2.93 -17.34 -8.64
N LEU A 100 -2.60 -16.07 -8.40
CA LEU A 100 -2.33 -15.13 -9.47
C LEU A 100 -1.24 -14.14 -9.06
N VAL A 101 -0.30 -13.86 -9.96
CA VAL A 101 0.66 -12.76 -9.83
C VAL A 101 0.55 -11.87 -11.06
N ILE A 102 0.37 -10.59 -10.82
CA ILE A 102 0.28 -9.56 -11.84
C ILE A 102 1.40 -8.54 -11.61
N LEU A 103 2.20 -8.29 -12.65
CA LEU A 103 3.23 -7.25 -12.67
C LEU A 103 2.63 -5.95 -13.19
N GLY A 104 2.76 -4.88 -12.41
CA GLY A 104 2.42 -3.52 -12.81
C GLY A 104 3.61 -2.82 -13.45
N THR A 105 3.42 -2.30 -14.66
CA THR A 105 4.40 -1.44 -15.33
C THR A 105 3.94 0.01 -15.26
N ARG A 106 4.84 0.88 -14.83
CA ARG A 106 4.60 2.31 -14.69
C ARG A 106 5.09 3.07 -15.90
N ASP A 107 4.39 4.12 -16.28
CA ASP A 107 4.82 5.11 -17.27
C ASP A 107 5.22 6.38 -16.54
N GLU A 108 6.39 6.93 -16.81
CA GLU A 108 6.91 8.17 -16.21
C GLU A 108 5.99 9.39 -16.42
N LYS A 109 5.16 9.36 -17.47
CA LYS A 109 4.16 10.41 -17.75
C LYS A 109 2.96 10.38 -16.80
N ASN A 110 2.79 9.29 -16.08
CA ASN A 110 1.69 9.12 -15.15
C ASN A 110 2.11 9.45 -13.71
N PRO A 111 1.18 9.95 -12.86
CA PRO A 111 1.41 10.02 -11.42
C PRO A 111 1.85 8.67 -10.84
N ILE A 112 2.59 8.69 -9.74
CA ILE A 112 3.17 7.48 -9.13
C ILE A 112 2.15 6.40 -8.75
N TYR A 113 0.88 6.76 -8.60
CA TYR A 113 -0.21 5.85 -8.28
C TYR A 113 -0.95 5.29 -9.51
N LYS A 114 -0.52 5.66 -10.75
CA LYS A 114 -1.12 5.13 -11.99
C LYS A 114 -0.17 4.15 -12.66
N TRP A 115 -0.72 3.01 -13.01
CA TRP A 115 -0.04 1.97 -13.78
C TRP A 115 -0.51 2.01 -15.23
N SER A 116 0.42 1.89 -16.16
CA SER A 116 0.14 1.91 -17.59
C SER A 116 -0.26 0.53 -18.13
N LYS A 117 0.22 -0.52 -17.49
CA LYS A 117 0.00 -1.91 -17.93
C LYS A 117 0.04 -2.86 -16.74
N TRP A 118 -0.76 -3.92 -16.84
CA TRP A 118 -0.74 -5.05 -15.93
C TRP A 118 -0.57 -6.34 -16.74
N GLU A 119 0.34 -7.21 -16.31
CA GLU A 119 0.65 -8.46 -16.99
C GLU A 119 0.69 -9.60 -16.00
N LYS A 120 0.02 -10.71 -16.35
CA LYS A 120 0.18 -11.96 -15.59
C LYS A 120 1.59 -12.49 -15.81
N ILE A 121 2.27 -12.83 -14.72
CA ILE A 121 3.61 -13.41 -14.74
C ILE A 121 3.66 -14.70 -13.94
N ASP A 122 4.65 -15.54 -14.27
CA ASP A 122 4.97 -16.75 -13.50
C ASP A 122 6.12 -16.43 -12.53
N LYS A 123 5.75 -15.92 -11.35
CA LYS A 123 6.67 -15.59 -10.26
C LYS A 123 6.14 -16.16 -8.96
N LYS A 124 7.00 -16.84 -8.22
CA LYS A 124 6.63 -17.35 -6.88
C LYS A 124 6.76 -16.22 -5.86
N VAL A 125 5.69 -15.98 -5.13
CA VAL A 125 5.63 -15.04 -4.01
C VAL A 125 5.09 -15.77 -2.79
N GLU A 126 5.73 -15.57 -1.64
CA GLU A 126 5.29 -16.20 -0.40
C GLU A 126 4.19 -15.38 0.27
N PHE A 127 3.25 -16.06 0.92
CA PHE A 127 2.20 -15.39 1.70
C PHE A 127 2.83 -14.65 2.88
N PRO A 128 2.51 -13.35 3.10
CA PRO A 128 3.12 -12.57 4.16
C PRO A 128 2.79 -13.08 5.56
N ASP A 129 3.82 -13.29 6.39
CA ASP A 129 3.65 -13.78 7.76
C ASP A 129 2.72 -12.91 8.60
N ILE A 130 2.79 -11.60 8.41
CA ILE A 130 1.94 -10.62 9.12
C ILE A 130 0.43 -10.87 8.89
N LEU A 131 0.06 -11.48 7.77
CA LEU A 131 -1.33 -11.74 7.39
C LEU A 131 -1.82 -13.14 7.80
N LYS A 132 -0.98 -13.97 8.40
CA LYS A 132 -1.35 -15.35 8.76
C LYS A 132 -2.56 -15.46 9.70
N ASN A 133 -2.78 -14.43 10.52
CA ASN A 133 -3.95 -14.40 11.41
C ASN A 133 -5.24 -14.06 10.65
N LEU A 134 -5.17 -13.32 9.54
CA LEU A 134 -6.34 -12.94 8.74
C LEU A 134 -6.93 -14.12 7.99
N LYS A 135 -6.11 -15.10 7.60
CA LYS A 135 -6.53 -16.25 6.80
C LYS A 135 -7.71 -17.05 7.38
N LYS A 136 -7.94 -16.96 8.68
CA LYS A 136 -9.05 -17.63 9.35
C LYS A 136 -10.40 -17.01 9.00
N ASN A 137 -10.39 -15.74 8.60
CA ASN A 137 -11.58 -14.94 8.36
C ASN A 137 -11.86 -14.75 6.88
N TYR A 138 -10.84 -14.92 6.01
CA TYR A 138 -10.92 -14.59 4.59
C TYR A 138 -10.40 -15.73 3.73
N GLU A 139 -11.18 -16.10 2.73
CA GLU A 139 -10.85 -17.13 1.76
C GLU A 139 -9.85 -16.59 0.72
N TRP A 140 -10.03 -15.32 0.32
CA TRP A 140 -9.18 -14.62 -0.63
C TRP A 140 -8.54 -13.39 -0.01
N ILE A 141 -7.26 -13.21 -0.26
CA ILE A 141 -6.49 -12.02 0.15
C ILE A 141 -5.66 -11.55 -1.03
N ASN A 142 -5.83 -10.29 -1.44
CA ASN A 142 -4.95 -9.63 -2.39
C ASN A 142 -3.87 -8.84 -1.65
N CYS A 143 -2.63 -8.97 -2.10
CA CYS A 143 -1.48 -8.25 -1.56
C CYS A 143 -0.71 -7.53 -2.66
N GLU A 144 -0.30 -6.29 -2.38
CA GLU A 144 0.59 -5.53 -3.24
C GLU A 144 2.01 -5.53 -2.64
N PHE A 145 3.01 -5.81 -3.48
CA PHE A 145 4.44 -5.88 -3.14
C PHE A 145 5.25 -4.93 -4.03
N ILE A 146 6.38 -4.45 -3.52
CA ILE A 146 7.41 -3.73 -4.27
C ILE A 146 8.76 -4.36 -3.96
#